data_58cf99f732b5bb3151d7ad23619859bb
#
_entry.id   58cf99f732b5bb3151d7ad23619859bb
#
_cell.length_a   1.000
_cell.length_b   1.000
_cell.length_c   1.000
_cell.angle_alpha   90.00
_cell.angle_beta   90.00
_cell.angle_gamma   90.00
#
_symmetry.space_group_name_H-M   'P 1'
#
loop_
_entity.id
_entity.type
_entity.pdbx_description
1 polymer ?
#
loop_
_entity_poly.entity_id
_entity_poly.type
_entity_poly.pdbx_seq_one_letter_code
_entity_poly.pdbx_strand_id
1 'polypeptide(L)'
;VVAAILQVLVLLVLPWGLIKLTKVLKRLNFVSPIVICYVVGIVLANLPFIPLDSEISMLVSTAMVPLAIPMILFSTDFKSWLKLAPKTILSFVLVLVCSVSATLLAALIFHNQVPEYWKLSGMLVGVYTGGTPNLMAVGVGVRASNELLGAANVSDMLICSVYFIFLVTIAKWLLSKFLPPFIKKEKLHLDQRIHDSLAEVRGANQSYDRVERFRSVLAAVGLGLAVVAVAAGAAYLIVGGDFDRIEIPVILLVTTIAIGLSFIPKVRAIKGTYETGGYLLLVFSLAIGTTANIQALLSQAPIILAYTGVVVASAVILHFALAALFRIDTDTTIITSTAGIYGPAFVGPIAAAIKNKEVVVSGMICGLVGYAVGNYLGFAVATLLMPK
;
A
#
# COMPACT_ATOMS: atom_id res chain seq x y z
N VAL A 1 -23.83 -24.48 2.63
CA VAL A 1 -23.98 -23.31 3.52
C VAL A 1 -22.99 -23.39 4.69
N VAL A 2 -22.98 -24.45 5.53
CA VAL A 2 -22.08 -24.56 6.70
C VAL A 2 -20.61 -24.50 6.30
N ALA A 3 -20.18 -25.21 5.24
CA ALA A 3 -18.81 -25.19 4.75
C ALA A 3 -18.40 -23.79 4.25
N ALA A 4 -19.31 -23.08 3.56
CA ALA A 4 -19.09 -21.72 3.11
C ALA A 4 -18.87 -20.74 4.28
N ILE A 5 -19.70 -20.81 5.31
CA ILE A 5 -19.56 -19.99 6.52
C ILE A 5 -18.22 -20.29 7.22
N LEU A 6 -17.87 -21.58 7.34
CA LEU A 6 -16.60 -21.99 7.95
C LEU A 6 -15.40 -21.45 7.16
N GLN A 7 -15.43 -21.52 5.83
CA GLN A 7 -14.38 -20.98 4.98
C GLN A 7 -14.22 -19.45 5.17
N VAL A 8 -15.32 -18.70 5.16
CA VAL A 8 -15.31 -17.26 5.42
C VAL A 8 -14.71 -16.95 6.80
N LEU A 9 -15.12 -17.68 7.83
CA LEU A 9 -14.57 -17.53 9.19
C LEU A 9 -13.06 -17.82 9.24
N VAL A 10 -12.60 -18.88 8.56
CA VAL A 10 -11.17 -19.19 8.46
C VAL A 10 -10.42 -18.06 7.77
N LEU A 11 -10.91 -17.56 6.63
CA LEU A 11 -10.29 -16.45 5.91
C LEU A 11 -10.23 -15.18 6.76
N LEU A 12 -11.25 -14.91 7.58
CA LEU A 12 -11.28 -13.73 8.44
C LEU A 12 -10.40 -13.86 9.69
N VAL A 13 -10.23 -15.07 10.26
CA VAL A 13 -9.55 -15.26 11.57
C VAL A 13 -8.09 -15.66 11.40
N LEU A 14 -7.76 -16.47 10.39
CA LEU A 14 -6.41 -17.02 10.20
C LEU A 14 -5.31 -15.94 10.10
N PRO A 15 -5.52 -14.80 9.43
CA PRO A 15 -4.50 -13.72 9.39
C PRO A 15 -4.09 -13.23 10.78
N TRP A 16 -5.02 -13.18 11.74
CA TRP A 16 -4.71 -12.81 13.12
C TRP A 16 -3.77 -13.82 13.78
N GLY A 17 -4.00 -15.13 13.56
CA GLY A 17 -3.11 -16.19 14.03
C GLY A 17 -1.71 -16.08 13.39
N LEU A 18 -1.65 -15.81 12.09
CA LEU A 18 -0.40 -15.63 11.36
C LEU A 18 0.41 -14.42 11.86
N ILE A 19 -0.24 -13.28 12.14
CA ILE A 19 0.42 -12.11 12.75
C ILE A 19 1.01 -12.47 14.12
N LYS A 20 0.31 -13.25 14.94
CA LYS A 20 0.86 -13.70 16.23
C LYS A 20 2.06 -14.62 16.05
N LEU A 21 1.96 -15.55 15.10
CA LEU A 21 3.03 -16.49 14.79
C LEU A 21 4.30 -15.77 14.32
N THR A 22 4.17 -14.74 13.46
CA THR A 22 5.32 -13.95 13.00
C THR A 22 6.02 -13.21 14.14
N LYS A 23 5.26 -12.70 15.12
CA LYS A 23 5.83 -12.04 16.31
C LYS A 23 6.64 -13.03 17.19
N VAL A 24 6.23 -14.28 17.25
CA VAL A 24 6.94 -15.33 18.00
C VAL A 24 8.17 -15.82 17.22
N LEU A 25 8.03 -16.04 15.93
CA LEU A 25 9.10 -16.47 15.05
C LEU A 25 9.89 -15.27 14.50
N LYS A 26 10.83 -14.75 15.30
CA LYS A 26 11.66 -13.57 14.94
C LYS A 26 12.31 -13.66 13.56
N ARG A 27 12.55 -14.87 13.04
CA ARG A 27 13.10 -15.12 11.70
C ARG A 27 12.12 -14.72 10.57
N LEU A 28 10.82 -14.63 10.83
CA LEU A 28 9.82 -14.20 9.85
C LEU A 28 9.56 -12.69 9.85
N ASN A 29 10.18 -11.93 10.75
CA ASN A 29 9.99 -10.48 10.82
C ASN A 29 10.48 -9.72 9.57
N PHE A 30 11.28 -10.35 8.71
CA PHE A 30 11.72 -9.78 7.44
C PHE A 30 10.68 -9.93 6.31
N VAL A 31 9.71 -10.83 6.48
CA VAL A 31 8.68 -11.10 5.46
C VAL A 31 7.43 -10.29 5.77
N SER A 32 6.91 -9.58 4.77
CA SER A 32 5.66 -8.85 4.91
C SER A 32 4.52 -9.79 5.31
N PRO A 33 3.70 -9.45 6.33
CA PRO A 33 2.53 -10.23 6.70
C PRO A 33 1.56 -10.50 5.53
N ILE A 34 1.46 -9.58 4.58
CA ILE A 34 0.67 -9.71 3.35
C ILE A 34 1.15 -10.91 2.53
N VAL A 35 2.47 -11.00 2.31
CA VAL A 35 3.06 -12.13 1.57
C VAL A 35 2.90 -13.44 2.31
N ILE A 36 3.06 -13.44 3.64
CA ILE A 36 2.84 -14.65 4.45
C ILE A 36 1.41 -15.16 4.28
N CYS A 37 0.42 -14.27 4.38
CA CYS A 37 -0.99 -14.61 4.18
C CYS A 37 -1.22 -15.17 2.76
N TYR A 38 -0.63 -14.54 1.74
CA TYR A 38 -0.75 -15.00 0.35
C TYR A 38 -0.16 -16.41 0.16
N VAL A 39 1.07 -16.64 0.64
CA VAL A 39 1.74 -17.96 0.54
C VAL A 39 0.97 -19.03 1.31
N VAL A 40 0.49 -18.72 2.52
CA VAL A 40 -0.36 -19.64 3.29
C VAL A 40 -1.65 -19.96 2.52
N GLY A 41 -2.26 -18.96 1.86
CA GLY A 41 -3.42 -19.19 0.98
C GLY A 41 -3.12 -20.19 -0.14
N ILE A 42 -1.99 -20.02 -0.84
CA ILE A 42 -1.55 -20.97 -1.88
C ILE A 42 -1.36 -22.37 -1.29
N VAL A 43 -0.70 -22.49 -0.14
CA VAL A 43 -0.48 -23.79 0.50
C VAL A 43 -1.82 -24.46 0.83
N LEU A 44 -2.75 -23.72 1.42
CA LEU A 44 -4.08 -24.24 1.76
C LEU A 44 -4.85 -24.71 0.51
N ALA A 45 -4.78 -23.98 -0.60
CA ALA A 45 -5.44 -24.37 -1.85
C ALA A 45 -4.86 -25.65 -2.48
N ASN A 46 -3.60 -25.97 -2.21
CA ASN A 46 -2.92 -27.15 -2.76
C ASN A 46 -2.92 -28.36 -1.79
N LEU A 47 -3.58 -28.26 -0.65
CA LEU A 47 -3.76 -29.39 0.28
C LEU A 47 -4.99 -30.20 -0.12
N PRO A 48 -4.86 -31.50 -0.50
CA PRO A 48 -5.95 -32.27 -1.10
C PRO A 48 -7.12 -32.59 -0.14
N PHE A 49 -6.91 -32.37 1.16
CA PHE A 49 -7.89 -32.64 2.20
C PHE A 49 -8.66 -31.39 2.68
N ILE A 50 -8.34 -30.20 2.12
CA ILE A 50 -9.04 -28.95 2.45
C ILE A 50 -9.88 -28.54 1.22
N PRO A 51 -11.19 -28.80 1.23
CA PRO A 51 -12.05 -28.35 0.14
C PRO A 51 -12.32 -26.85 0.27
N LEU A 52 -11.59 -26.03 -0.49
CA LEU A 52 -11.82 -24.61 -0.57
C LEU A 52 -12.61 -24.30 -1.86
N ASP A 53 -13.65 -23.50 -1.68
CA ASP A 53 -14.43 -22.95 -2.78
C ASP A 53 -13.78 -21.65 -3.27
N SER A 54 -13.35 -21.64 -4.52
CA SER A 54 -12.68 -20.49 -5.15
C SER A 54 -13.62 -19.29 -5.33
N GLU A 55 -14.93 -19.53 -5.54
CA GLU A 55 -15.91 -18.44 -5.70
C GLU A 55 -16.09 -17.68 -4.36
N ILE A 56 -16.15 -18.41 -3.24
CA ILE A 56 -16.23 -17.81 -1.89
C ILE A 56 -14.97 -17.00 -1.61
N SER A 57 -13.80 -17.56 -1.91
CA SER A 57 -12.53 -16.86 -1.72
C SER A 57 -12.44 -15.59 -2.57
N MET A 58 -12.91 -15.65 -3.81
CA MET A 58 -12.97 -14.49 -4.71
C MET A 58 -13.93 -13.43 -4.18
N LEU A 59 -15.12 -13.82 -3.72
CA LEU A 59 -16.10 -12.90 -3.13
C LEU A 59 -15.53 -12.18 -1.91
N VAL A 60 -14.88 -12.91 -1.00
CA VAL A 60 -14.23 -12.32 0.18
C VAL A 60 -13.12 -11.37 -0.26
N SER A 61 -12.23 -11.77 -1.18
CA SER A 61 -11.13 -10.92 -1.62
C SER A 61 -11.63 -9.61 -2.25
N THR A 62 -12.60 -9.68 -3.15
CA THR A 62 -13.14 -8.50 -3.85
C THR A 62 -13.79 -7.51 -2.89
N ALA A 63 -14.41 -7.98 -1.80
CA ALA A 63 -15.02 -7.11 -0.79
C ALA A 63 -14.01 -6.41 0.13
N MET A 64 -12.86 -7.03 0.40
CA MET A 64 -11.92 -6.53 1.41
C MET A 64 -11.19 -5.26 0.98
N VAL A 65 -10.79 -5.12 -0.29
CA VAL A 65 -10.01 -3.97 -0.76
C VAL A 65 -10.80 -2.67 -0.73
N PRO A 66 -12.01 -2.56 -1.31
CA PRO A 66 -12.82 -1.34 -1.23
C PRO A 66 -13.14 -0.93 0.21
N LEU A 67 -13.24 -1.90 1.14
CA LEU A 67 -13.50 -1.63 2.56
C LEU A 67 -12.21 -1.18 3.30
N ALA A 68 -11.04 -1.69 2.92
CA ALA A 68 -9.77 -1.31 3.52
C ALA A 68 -9.35 0.12 3.19
N ILE A 69 -9.58 0.58 1.94
CA ILE A 69 -9.18 1.91 1.46
C ILE A 69 -9.69 3.04 2.37
N PRO A 70 -11.00 3.18 2.64
CA PRO A 70 -11.50 4.27 3.46
C PRO A 70 -10.95 4.22 4.88
N MET A 71 -10.80 3.03 5.46
CA MET A 71 -10.26 2.89 6.81
C MET A 71 -8.82 3.39 6.92
N ILE A 72 -7.98 3.10 5.92
CA ILE A 72 -6.60 3.60 5.85
C ILE A 72 -6.61 5.13 5.70
N LEU A 73 -7.47 5.67 4.82
CA LEU A 73 -7.51 7.09 4.50
C LEU A 73 -8.16 7.96 5.59
N PHE A 74 -9.07 7.43 6.42
CA PHE A 74 -9.69 8.18 7.51
C PHE A 74 -8.67 8.79 8.49
N SER A 75 -7.54 8.12 8.70
CA SER A 75 -6.46 8.62 9.57
C SER A 75 -5.56 9.68 8.92
N THR A 76 -5.74 10.01 7.64
CA THR A 76 -4.86 10.91 6.89
C THR A 76 -5.13 12.38 7.20
N ASP A 77 -4.09 13.15 7.56
CA ASP A 77 -4.19 14.60 7.73
C ASP A 77 -3.59 15.38 6.56
N PHE A 78 -4.40 15.60 5.54
CA PHE A 78 -3.99 16.36 4.35
C PHE A 78 -3.66 17.83 4.64
N LYS A 79 -4.27 18.45 5.67
CA LYS A 79 -3.97 19.85 6.03
C LYS A 79 -2.56 19.99 6.56
N SER A 80 -2.09 19.00 7.32
CA SER A 80 -0.72 18.98 7.83
C SER A 80 0.31 18.78 6.73
N TRP A 81 -0.04 18.06 5.65
CA TRP A 81 0.84 17.89 4.50
C TRP A 81 1.19 19.23 3.84
N LEU A 82 0.22 20.12 3.67
CA LEU A 82 0.43 21.45 3.09
C LEU A 82 1.33 22.36 3.93
N LYS A 83 1.53 22.03 5.21
CA LYS A 83 2.41 22.76 6.13
C LYS A 83 3.85 22.25 6.14
N LEU A 84 4.14 21.18 5.41
CA LEU A 84 5.50 20.63 5.31
C LEU A 84 6.44 21.62 4.61
N ALA A 85 7.73 21.45 4.89
CA ALA A 85 8.75 22.24 4.19
C ALA A 85 8.64 22.06 2.68
N PRO A 86 8.74 23.12 1.86
CA PRO A 86 8.59 23.05 0.41
C PRO A 86 9.50 22.01 -0.25
N LYS A 87 10.72 21.80 0.28
CA LYS A 87 11.65 20.78 -0.21
C LYS A 87 11.16 19.35 0.04
N THR A 88 10.44 19.11 1.15
CA THR A 88 9.84 17.80 1.44
C THR A 88 8.71 17.50 0.45
N ILE A 89 7.84 18.48 0.21
CA ILE A 89 6.75 18.35 -0.78
C ILE A 89 7.34 18.11 -2.17
N LEU A 90 8.31 18.93 -2.57
CA LEU A 90 8.99 18.78 -3.87
C LEU A 90 9.62 17.38 -4.00
N SER A 91 10.37 16.94 -2.98
CA SER A 91 11.00 15.61 -2.98
C SER A 91 9.96 14.50 -3.16
N PHE A 92 8.85 14.58 -2.45
CA PHE A 92 7.79 13.59 -2.57
C PHE A 92 7.12 13.61 -3.94
N VAL A 93 6.83 14.79 -4.50
CA VAL A 93 6.32 14.92 -5.88
C VAL A 93 7.30 14.32 -6.87
N LEU A 94 8.61 14.54 -6.70
CA LEU A 94 9.62 13.91 -7.55
C LEU A 94 9.60 12.39 -7.45
N VAL A 95 9.37 11.80 -6.27
CA VAL A 95 9.16 10.34 -6.14
C VAL A 95 8.00 9.88 -7.02
N LEU A 96 6.85 10.57 -6.96
CA LEU A 96 5.68 10.22 -7.78
C LEU A 96 6.01 10.27 -9.28
N VAL A 97 6.62 11.36 -9.73
CA VAL A 97 7.02 11.54 -11.14
C VAL A 97 8.02 10.47 -11.56
N CYS A 98 9.04 10.18 -10.73
CA CYS A 98 10.05 9.17 -11.04
C CYS A 98 9.44 7.77 -11.11
N SER A 99 8.51 7.43 -10.20
CA SER A 99 7.82 6.14 -10.21
C SER A 99 6.98 5.94 -11.48
N VAL A 100 6.23 6.96 -11.90
CA VAL A 100 5.47 6.94 -13.15
C VAL A 100 6.42 6.79 -14.35
N SER A 101 7.46 7.64 -14.44
CA SER A 101 8.41 7.62 -15.56
C SER A 101 9.17 6.30 -15.68
N ALA A 102 9.62 5.74 -14.53
CA ALA A 102 10.29 4.45 -14.48
C ALA A 102 9.38 3.30 -14.92
N THR A 103 8.12 3.36 -14.53
CA THR A 103 7.13 2.34 -14.91
C THR A 103 6.81 2.42 -16.41
N LEU A 104 6.66 3.62 -16.97
CA LEU A 104 6.48 3.80 -18.42
C LEU A 104 7.69 3.27 -19.20
N LEU A 105 8.91 3.52 -18.72
CA LEU A 105 10.13 2.97 -19.31
C LEU A 105 10.12 1.44 -19.27
N ALA A 106 9.80 0.83 -18.13
CA ALA A 106 9.71 -0.63 -18.02
C ALA A 106 8.61 -1.20 -18.93
N ALA A 107 7.48 -0.52 -19.08
CA ALA A 107 6.43 -0.92 -20.00
C ALA A 107 6.93 -0.97 -21.45
N LEU A 108 7.71 0.01 -21.89
CA LEU A 108 8.32 0.02 -23.22
C LEU A 108 9.29 -1.15 -23.44
N ILE A 109 10.01 -1.57 -22.41
CA ILE A 109 10.98 -2.67 -22.49
C ILE A 109 10.28 -4.04 -22.51
N PHE A 110 9.24 -4.21 -21.68
CA PHE A 110 8.67 -5.53 -21.38
C PHE A 110 7.28 -5.80 -21.98
N HIS A 111 6.69 -4.85 -22.73
CA HIS A 111 5.31 -4.98 -23.23
C HIS A 111 5.05 -6.27 -24.04
N ASN A 112 6.04 -6.77 -24.76
CA ASN A 112 5.93 -8.01 -25.53
C ASN A 112 6.13 -9.29 -24.71
N GLN A 113 6.63 -9.17 -23.47
CA GLN A 113 7.01 -10.30 -22.62
C GLN A 113 6.00 -10.54 -21.49
N VAL A 114 5.23 -9.50 -21.11
CA VAL A 114 4.21 -9.57 -20.06
C VAL A 114 2.83 -9.31 -20.67
N PRO A 115 1.96 -10.31 -20.82
CA PRO A 115 0.65 -10.14 -21.48
C PRO A 115 -0.21 -9.05 -20.84
N GLU A 116 -0.21 -8.94 -19.51
CA GLU A 116 -0.96 -7.95 -18.74
C GLU A 116 -0.08 -6.77 -18.30
N TYR A 117 0.95 -6.37 -19.09
CA TYR A 117 1.92 -5.35 -18.73
C TYR A 117 1.30 -4.01 -18.29
N TRP A 118 0.19 -3.61 -18.93
CA TRP A 118 -0.52 -2.39 -18.60
C TRP A 118 -1.18 -2.44 -17.22
N LYS A 119 -1.69 -3.61 -16.82
CA LYS A 119 -2.23 -3.83 -15.47
C LYS A 119 -1.09 -3.81 -14.44
N LEU A 120 -0.01 -4.54 -14.71
CA LEU A 120 1.19 -4.53 -13.86
C LEU A 120 1.76 -3.13 -13.70
N SER A 121 1.83 -2.35 -14.79
CA SER A 121 2.29 -0.96 -14.75
C SER A 121 1.45 -0.11 -13.79
N GLY A 122 0.12 -0.18 -13.91
CA GLY A 122 -0.77 0.54 -13.02
C GLY A 122 -0.59 0.13 -11.55
N MET A 123 -0.47 -1.16 -11.29
CA MET A 123 -0.23 -1.72 -9.95
C MET A 123 1.10 -1.22 -9.36
N LEU A 124 2.18 -1.22 -10.15
CA LEU A 124 3.51 -0.78 -9.71
C LEU A 124 3.57 0.75 -9.49
N VAL A 125 2.88 1.55 -10.32
CA VAL A 125 2.71 2.97 -10.02
C VAL A 125 1.95 3.16 -8.72
N GLY A 126 0.87 2.42 -8.49
CA GLY A 126 0.11 2.45 -7.25
C GLY A 126 1.01 2.19 -6.03
N VAL A 127 1.76 1.10 -6.03
CA VAL A 127 2.61 0.73 -4.88
C VAL A 127 3.76 1.70 -4.66
N TYR A 128 4.45 2.17 -5.72
CA TYR A 128 5.62 3.04 -5.58
C TYR A 128 5.30 4.53 -5.47
N THR A 129 4.03 4.85 -5.28
CA THR A 129 3.57 6.20 -4.93
C THR A 129 2.95 6.27 -3.53
N GLY A 130 2.60 5.13 -2.93
CA GLY A 130 1.97 5.11 -1.62
C GLY A 130 2.15 3.81 -0.84
N GLY A 131 2.32 2.67 -1.49
CA GLY A 131 2.54 1.38 -0.84
C GLY A 131 1.54 0.29 -1.24
N THR A 132 1.68 -0.87 -0.63
CA THR A 132 0.95 -2.11 -0.98
C THR A 132 -0.58 -2.00 -1.05
N PRO A 133 -1.28 -1.18 -0.23
CA PRO A 133 -2.73 -1.00 -0.40
C PRO A 133 -3.14 -0.56 -1.81
N ASN A 134 -2.35 0.31 -2.43
CA ASN A 134 -2.64 0.80 -3.78
C ASN A 134 -2.34 -0.26 -4.86
N LEU A 135 -1.32 -1.11 -4.66
CA LEU A 135 -1.09 -2.26 -5.55
C LEU A 135 -2.33 -3.14 -5.61
N MET A 136 -2.90 -3.47 -4.44
CA MET A 136 -4.09 -4.30 -4.35
C MET A 136 -5.32 -3.62 -4.95
N ALA A 137 -5.53 -2.33 -4.61
CA ALA A 137 -6.67 -1.56 -5.10
C ALA A 137 -6.66 -1.43 -6.63
N VAL A 138 -5.51 -1.07 -7.21
CA VAL A 138 -5.37 -0.96 -8.66
C VAL A 138 -5.51 -2.33 -9.31
N GLY A 139 -4.88 -3.38 -8.76
CA GLY A 139 -4.96 -4.73 -9.29
C GLY A 139 -6.39 -5.27 -9.36
N VAL A 140 -7.18 -5.08 -8.30
CA VAL A 140 -8.62 -5.42 -8.29
C VAL A 140 -9.38 -4.59 -9.32
N GLY A 141 -9.16 -3.27 -9.34
CA GLY A 141 -9.89 -2.37 -10.23
C GLY A 141 -9.63 -2.62 -11.72
N VAL A 142 -8.41 -3.02 -12.10
CA VAL A 142 -8.09 -3.38 -13.50
C VAL A 142 -8.34 -4.85 -13.79
N ARG A 143 -8.92 -5.61 -12.86
CA ARG A 143 -9.15 -7.06 -12.97
C ARG A 143 -7.87 -7.81 -13.38
N ALA A 144 -6.78 -7.56 -12.64
CA ALA A 144 -5.56 -8.31 -12.83
C ALA A 144 -5.78 -9.79 -12.48
N SER A 145 -5.11 -10.70 -13.20
CA SER A 145 -5.17 -12.13 -12.86
C SER A 145 -4.61 -12.37 -11.45
N ASN A 146 -5.09 -13.41 -10.76
CA ASN A 146 -4.63 -13.76 -9.42
C ASN A 146 -3.14 -14.07 -9.39
N GLU A 147 -2.65 -14.69 -10.46
CA GLU A 147 -1.25 -14.99 -10.70
C GLU A 147 -0.42 -13.71 -10.80
N LEU A 148 -0.90 -12.72 -11.57
CA LEU A 148 -0.22 -11.43 -11.70
C LEU A 148 -0.19 -10.68 -10.36
N LEU A 149 -1.32 -10.63 -9.64
CA LEU A 149 -1.39 -10.03 -8.30
C LEU A 149 -0.38 -10.66 -7.33
N GLY A 150 -0.32 -11.99 -7.33
CA GLY A 150 0.60 -12.72 -6.48
C GLY A 150 2.05 -12.53 -6.87
N ALA A 151 2.37 -12.65 -8.16
CA ALA A 151 3.74 -12.47 -8.66
C ALA A 151 4.23 -11.03 -8.44
N ALA A 152 3.36 -10.02 -8.64
CA ALA A 152 3.68 -8.62 -8.37
C ALA A 152 3.98 -8.39 -6.88
N ASN A 153 3.17 -8.96 -5.98
CA ASN A 153 3.39 -8.86 -4.53
C ASN A 153 4.71 -9.49 -4.08
N VAL A 154 5.00 -10.71 -4.56
CA VAL A 154 6.26 -11.40 -4.23
C VAL A 154 7.46 -10.65 -4.79
N SER A 155 7.36 -10.18 -6.04
CA SER A 155 8.42 -9.41 -6.68
C SER A 155 8.68 -8.08 -5.96
N ASP A 156 7.63 -7.36 -5.59
CA ASP A 156 7.72 -6.15 -4.78
C ASP A 156 8.45 -6.42 -3.45
N MET A 157 8.03 -7.46 -2.71
CA MET A 157 8.67 -7.82 -1.45
C MET A 157 10.15 -8.10 -1.62
N LEU A 158 10.56 -8.87 -2.64
CA LEU A 158 11.97 -9.25 -2.85
C LEU A 158 12.81 -8.03 -3.21
N ILE A 159 12.38 -7.22 -4.18
CA ILE A 159 13.09 -6.01 -4.62
C ILE A 159 13.14 -4.98 -3.49
N CYS A 160 12.02 -4.76 -2.81
CA CYS A 160 11.94 -3.84 -1.69
C CYS A 160 12.79 -4.31 -0.49
N SER A 161 12.95 -5.61 -0.25
CA SER A 161 13.88 -6.11 0.78
C SER A 161 15.33 -5.71 0.49
N VAL A 162 15.76 -5.82 -0.77
CA VAL A 162 17.11 -5.38 -1.19
C VAL A 162 17.25 -3.86 -1.02
N TYR A 163 16.25 -3.10 -1.45
CA TYR A 163 16.26 -1.64 -1.31
C TYR A 163 16.22 -1.20 0.17
N PHE A 164 15.48 -1.90 1.03
CA PHE A 164 15.48 -1.65 2.48
C PHE A 164 16.87 -1.81 3.09
N ILE A 165 17.57 -2.91 2.78
CA ILE A 165 18.94 -3.13 3.24
C ILE A 165 19.86 -2.00 2.80
N PHE A 166 19.74 -1.55 1.54
CA PHE A 166 20.48 -0.39 1.04
C PHE A 166 20.18 0.87 1.87
N LEU A 167 18.90 1.16 2.13
CA LEU A 167 18.47 2.37 2.88
C LEU A 167 19.02 2.40 4.31
N VAL A 168 19.02 1.25 5.02
CA VAL A 168 19.46 1.20 6.42
C VAL A 168 20.97 1.11 6.59
N THR A 169 21.71 0.72 5.54
CA THR A 169 23.16 0.49 5.64
C THR A 169 23.98 1.56 4.91
N ILE A 170 23.73 1.78 3.62
CA ILE A 170 24.63 2.49 2.72
C ILE A 170 24.07 3.86 2.29
N ALA A 171 22.75 4.00 2.19
CA ALA A 171 22.13 5.15 1.54
C ALA A 171 22.57 6.50 2.12
N LYS A 172 22.56 6.65 3.44
CA LYS A 172 22.96 7.93 4.06
C LYS A 172 24.41 8.28 3.76
N TRP A 173 25.33 7.33 3.86
CA TRP A 173 26.75 7.53 3.54
C TRP A 173 26.96 7.87 2.06
N LEU A 174 26.30 7.14 1.16
CA LEU A 174 26.43 7.35 -0.27
C LEU A 174 25.86 8.70 -0.69
N LEU A 175 24.62 8.99 -0.28
CA LEU A 175 23.92 10.20 -0.70
C LEU A 175 24.51 11.48 -0.09
N SER A 176 25.10 11.42 1.11
CA SER A 176 25.76 12.56 1.74
C SER A 176 27.02 13.04 0.99
N LYS A 177 27.51 12.28 0.00
CA LYS A 177 28.66 12.70 -0.85
C LYS A 177 28.25 13.73 -1.90
N PHE A 178 26.96 13.78 -2.30
CA PHE A 178 26.48 14.65 -3.37
C PHE A 178 25.18 15.42 -3.03
N LEU A 179 24.50 15.05 -1.94
CA LEU A 179 23.34 15.80 -1.43
C LEU A 179 23.74 16.68 -0.23
N PRO A 180 23.10 17.84 -0.06
CA PRO A 180 23.30 18.68 1.13
C PRO A 180 22.98 17.93 2.42
N PRO A 181 23.63 18.27 3.54
CA PRO A 181 23.25 17.76 4.85
C PRO A 181 21.88 18.31 5.28
N PHE A 182 21.18 17.53 6.10
CA PHE A 182 19.94 17.98 6.72
C PHE A 182 20.24 19.09 7.74
N ILE A 183 19.61 20.25 7.55
CA ILE A 183 19.72 21.38 8.48
C ILE A 183 18.54 21.34 9.43
N LYS A 184 18.81 21.13 10.72
CA LYS A 184 17.79 21.19 11.77
C LYS A 184 17.18 22.58 11.78
N LYS A 185 15.89 22.68 11.43
CA LYS A 185 15.12 23.90 11.66
C LYS A 185 14.58 23.85 13.08
N GLU A 186 14.61 25.02 13.76
CA GLU A 186 13.97 25.18 15.06
C GLU A 186 12.58 24.54 15.10
N LYS A 187 12.29 23.89 16.22
CA LYS A 187 11.13 23.04 16.48
C LYS A 187 9.87 23.54 15.78
N LEU A 188 9.46 22.86 14.72
CA LEU A 188 8.06 22.87 14.32
C LEU A 188 7.29 22.32 15.53
N HIS A 189 6.60 23.17 16.28
CA HIS A 189 5.62 22.72 17.27
C HIS A 189 4.48 22.04 16.52
N LEU A 190 4.69 20.79 16.13
CA LEU A 190 3.63 19.96 15.59
C LEU A 190 2.69 19.62 16.74
N ASP A 191 1.42 19.96 16.52
CA ASP A 191 0.32 19.75 17.44
C ASP A 191 0.36 18.30 18.00
N GLN A 192 0.20 18.16 19.30
CA GLN A 192 0.24 16.88 20.03
C GLN A 192 -0.66 15.82 19.40
N ARG A 193 -1.73 16.25 18.67
CA ARG A 193 -2.64 15.42 17.89
C ARG A 193 -1.99 14.70 16.69
N ILE A 194 -0.95 15.30 16.10
CA ILE A 194 -0.20 14.62 15.03
C ILE A 194 0.69 13.53 15.62
N HIS A 195 1.25 13.76 16.80
CA HIS A 195 1.96 12.73 17.55
C HIS A 195 1.06 11.54 17.89
N ASP A 196 -0.20 11.79 18.27
CA ASP A 196 -1.15 10.75 18.64
C ASP A 196 -1.62 9.93 17.42
N SER A 197 -1.93 10.57 16.28
CA SER A 197 -2.27 9.87 15.04
C SER A 197 -1.09 9.08 14.47
N LEU A 198 0.15 9.57 14.68
CA LEU A 198 1.36 8.86 14.28
C LEU A 198 1.71 7.70 15.24
N ALA A 199 1.32 7.78 16.50
CA ALA A 199 1.44 6.69 17.46
C ALA A 199 0.51 5.51 17.07
N GLU A 200 -0.69 5.79 16.54
CA GLU A 200 -1.59 4.79 16.00
C GLU A 200 -0.98 4.05 14.79
N VAL A 201 -0.44 4.78 13.83
CA VAL A 201 0.23 4.17 12.65
C VAL A 201 1.46 3.35 13.05
N ARG A 202 2.11 3.68 14.18
CA ARG A 202 3.27 2.93 14.71
C ARG A 202 2.90 1.65 15.45
N GLY A 203 1.61 1.36 15.67
CA GLY A 203 1.21 0.25 16.55
C GLY A 203 1.73 0.40 17.98
N ALA A 204 2.05 1.63 18.42
CA ALA A 204 2.45 1.90 19.78
C ALA A 204 1.28 1.57 20.70
N ASN A 205 1.46 0.54 21.53
CA ASN A 205 0.50 0.06 22.53
C ASN A 205 0.07 1.21 23.47
N GLN A 206 -0.93 1.98 23.07
CA GLN A 206 -1.73 2.69 24.04
C GLN A 206 -2.69 1.67 24.65
N SER A 207 -2.68 1.59 25.99
CA SER A 207 -3.60 0.75 26.76
C SER A 207 -5.01 1.30 26.62
N TYR A 208 -5.69 0.94 25.53
CA TYR A 208 -7.11 1.25 25.36
C TYR A 208 -7.96 0.26 26.13
N ASP A 209 -9.04 0.74 26.75
CA ASP A 209 -10.09 -0.13 27.22
C ASP A 209 -10.61 -0.97 26.03
N ARG A 210 -10.72 -2.29 26.23
CA ARG A 210 -11.15 -3.23 25.19
C ARG A 210 -12.50 -2.85 24.58
N VAL A 211 -13.39 -2.29 25.39
CA VAL A 211 -14.74 -1.86 24.97
C VAL A 211 -14.65 -0.62 24.06
N GLU A 212 -13.83 0.35 24.39
CA GLU A 212 -13.62 1.56 23.57
C GLU A 212 -13.03 1.19 22.21
N ARG A 213 -12.02 0.33 22.19
CA ARG A 213 -11.43 -0.18 20.96
C ARG A 213 -12.44 -0.92 20.08
N PHE A 214 -13.24 -1.78 20.67
CA PHE A 214 -14.28 -2.50 19.94
C PHE A 214 -15.33 -1.57 19.33
N ARG A 215 -15.79 -0.57 20.08
CA ARG A 215 -16.73 0.46 19.59
C ARG A 215 -16.12 1.27 18.43
N SER A 216 -14.86 1.67 18.54
CA SER A 216 -14.15 2.41 17.50
C SER A 216 -14.00 1.60 16.22
N VAL A 217 -13.61 0.32 16.32
CA VAL A 217 -13.52 -0.58 15.15
C VAL A 217 -14.89 -0.76 14.51
N LEU A 218 -15.96 -0.96 15.30
CA LEU A 218 -17.31 -1.10 14.78
C LEU A 218 -17.78 0.18 14.07
N ALA A 219 -17.49 1.34 14.63
CA ALA A 219 -17.80 2.63 13.99
C ALA A 219 -17.01 2.82 12.68
N ALA A 220 -15.72 2.46 12.67
CA ALA A 220 -14.88 2.51 11.47
C ALA A 220 -15.42 1.59 10.36
N VAL A 221 -15.73 0.34 10.70
CA VAL A 221 -16.31 -0.64 9.76
C VAL A 221 -17.66 -0.16 9.23
N GLY A 222 -18.55 0.31 10.11
CA GLY A 222 -19.86 0.84 9.72
C GLY A 222 -19.74 2.04 8.78
N LEU A 223 -18.85 2.99 9.08
CA LEU A 223 -18.59 4.14 8.21
C LEU A 223 -17.95 3.69 6.88
N GLY A 224 -17.00 2.75 6.91
CA GLY A 224 -16.39 2.17 5.71
C GLY A 224 -17.40 1.49 4.80
N LEU A 225 -18.32 0.69 5.37
CA LEU A 225 -19.42 0.07 4.63
C LEU A 225 -20.35 1.10 4.00
N ALA A 226 -20.69 2.17 4.74
CA ALA A 226 -21.49 3.26 4.20
C ALA A 226 -20.81 3.96 3.02
N VAL A 227 -19.49 4.21 3.12
CA VAL A 227 -18.70 4.79 2.01
C VAL A 227 -18.73 3.87 0.80
N VAL A 228 -18.49 2.57 0.99
CA VAL A 228 -18.52 1.59 -0.11
C VAL A 228 -19.90 1.53 -0.75
N ALA A 229 -20.98 1.49 0.04
CA ALA A 229 -22.35 1.44 -0.48
C ALA A 229 -22.70 2.69 -1.31
N VAL A 230 -22.35 3.89 -0.82
CA VAL A 230 -22.56 5.15 -1.54
C VAL A 230 -21.72 5.18 -2.83
N ALA A 231 -20.45 4.77 -2.75
CA ALA A 231 -19.56 4.74 -3.91
C ALA A 231 -20.03 3.73 -4.96
N ALA A 232 -20.47 2.53 -4.54
CA ALA A 232 -21.00 1.52 -5.46
C ALA A 232 -22.29 1.99 -6.15
N GLY A 233 -23.22 2.60 -5.39
CA GLY A 233 -24.45 3.18 -5.97
C GLY A 233 -24.16 4.30 -6.98
N ALA A 234 -23.24 5.22 -6.64
CA ALA A 234 -22.85 6.30 -7.54
C ALA A 234 -22.10 5.76 -8.79
N ALA A 235 -21.19 4.79 -8.59
CA ALA A 235 -20.47 4.14 -9.69
C ALA A 235 -21.44 3.45 -10.67
N TYR A 236 -22.43 2.73 -10.14
CA TYR A 236 -23.47 2.08 -10.94
C TYR A 236 -24.22 3.06 -11.85
N LEU A 237 -24.56 4.24 -11.31
CA LEU A 237 -25.20 5.30 -12.10
C LEU A 237 -24.25 5.89 -13.16
N ILE A 238 -22.98 6.10 -12.83
CA ILE A 238 -21.96 6.64 -13.75
C ILE A 238 -21.74 5.73 -14.95
N VAL A 239 -21.67 4.40 -14.72
CA VAL A 239 -21.44 3.42 -15.80
C VAL A 239 -22.72 3.00 -16.54
N GLY A 240 -23.88 3.65 -16.23
CA GLY A 240 -25.17 3.34 -16.88
C GLY A 240 -25.68 1.92 -16.59
N GLY A 241 -25.38 1.36 -15.42
CA GLY A 241 -25.81 0.02 -15.00
C GLY A 241 -24.91 -1.13 -15.47
N ASP A 242 -23.79 -0.85 -16.10
CA ASP A 242 -22.83 -1.86 -16.58
C ASP A 242 -21.93 -2.34 -15.43
N PHE A 243 -22.24 -3.52 -14.88
CA PHE A 243 -21.43 -4.13 -13.81
C PHE A 243 -20.01 -4.51 -14.26
N ASP A 244 -19.76 -4.67 -15.56
CA ASP A 244 -18.45 -5.03 -16.09
C ASP A 244 -17.45 -3.86 -16.09
N ARG A 245 -17.91 -2.64 -15.81
CA ARG A 245 -17.09 -1.43 -15.78
C ARG A 245 -17.08 -0.73 -14.42
N ILE A 246 -17.63 -1.37 -13.38
CA ILE A 246 -17.90 -0.71 -12.10
C ILE A 246 -16.68 -0.62 -11.17
N GLU A 247 -15.69 -1.53 -11.29
CA GLU A 247 -14.60 -1.66 -10.31
C GLU A 247 -13.75 -0.39 -10.17
N ILE A 248 -13.27 0.15 -11.30
CA ILE A 248 -12.44 1.37 -11.28
C ILE A 248 -13.22 2.55 -10.68
N PRO A 249 -14.46 2.88 -11.15
CA PRO A 249 -15.27 3.93 -10.55
C PRO A 249 -15.53 3.74 -9.06
N VAL A 250 -15.80 2.51 -8.59
CA VAL A 250 -16.01 2.24 -7.16
C VAL A 250 -14.76 2.59 -6.36
N ILE A 251 -13.59 2.11 -6.76
CA ILE A 251 -12.34 2.35 -6.02
C ILE A 251 -11.99 3.84 -6.00
N LEU A 252 -12.16 4.55 -7.13
CA LEU A 252 -11.91 5.99 -7.21
C LEU A 252 -12.89 6.79 -6.34
N LEU A 253 -14.18 6.45 -6.36
CA LEU A 253 -15.19 7.11 -5.53
C LEU A 253 -14.99 6.81 -4.04
N VAL A 254 -14.70 5.56 -3.67
CA VAL A 254 -14.35 5.20 -2.29
C VAL A 254 -13.15 6.03 -1.83
N THR A 255 -12.10 6.12 -2.64
CA THR A 255 -10.91 6.93 -2.33
C THR A 255 -11.27 8.41 -2.17
N THR A 256 -12.05 8.98 -3.11
CA THR A 256 -12.48 10.39 -3.09
C THR A 256 -13.30 10.72 -1.85
N ILE A 257 -14.32 9.90 -1.55
CA ILE A 257 -15.19 10.10 -0.39
C ILE A 257 -14.39 9.96 0.90
N ALA A 258 -13.51 8.97 0.99
CA ALA A 258 -12.67 8.77 2.17
C ALA A 258 -11.70 9.95 2.41
N ILE A 259 -11.09 10.51 1.36
CA ILE A 259 -10.31 11.75 1.44
C ILE A 259 -11.19 12.89 1.97
N GLY A 260 -12.39 13.09 1.41
CA GLY A 260 -13.32 14.11 1.87
C GLY A 260 -13.68 13.96 3.35
N LEU A 261 -13.99 12.75 3.79
CA LEU A 261 -14.31 12.45 5.20
C LEU A 261 -13.11 12.64 6.14
N SER A 262 -11.89 12.44 5.68
CA SER A 262 -10.67 12.66 6.50
C SER A 262 -10.47 14.12 6.92
N PHE A 263 -11.10 15.09 6.22
CA PHE A 263 -11.11 16.49 6.65
C PHE A 263 -11.97 16.72 7.89
N ILE A 264 -12.89 15.80 8.23
CA ILE A 264 -13.76 15.88 9.40
C ILE A 264 -12.99 15.41 10.64
N PRO A 265 -12.72 16.26 11.65
CA PRO A 265 -11.93 15.87 12.82
C PRO A 265 -12.49 14.66 13.58
N LYS A 266 -13.83 14.51 13.63
CA LYS A 266 -14.48 13.38 14.29
C LYS A 266 -14.20 12.05 13.59
N VAL A 267 -14.12 12.02 12.26
CA VAL A 267 -13.79 10.81 11.47
C VAL A 267 -12.32 10.45 11.69
N ARG A 268 -11.44 11.43 11.60
CA ARG A 268 -10.00 11.25 11.81
C ARG A 268 -9.65 10.81 13.23
N ALA A 269 -10.49 11.14 14.21
CA ALA A 269 -10.31 10.74 15.61
C ALA A 269 -10.80 9.31 15.91
N ILE A 270 -11.39 8.59 14.93
CA ILE A 270 -11.78 7.18 15.12
C ILE A 270 -10.50 6.35 15.22
N LYS A 271 -10.28 5.73 16.37
CA LYS A 271 -9.07 4.97 16.68
C LYS A 271 -9.07 3.60 15.97
N GLY A 272 -7.89 3.13 15.57
CA GLY A 272 -7.71 1.79 15.00
C GLY A 272 -8.19 1.63 13.55
N THR A 273 -8.52 2.71 12.85
CA THR A 273 -8.95 2.67 11.45
C THR A 273 -7.85 2.13 10.54
N TYR A 274 -6.63 2.63 10.70
CA TYR A 274 -5.47 2.22 9.91
C TYR A 274 -5.15 0.73 10.10
N GLU A 275 -5.09 0.26 11.35
CA GLU A 275 -4.82 -1.15 11.65
C GLU A 275 -5.94 -2.06 11.13
N THR A 276 -7.19 -1.62 11.22
CA THR A 276 -8.34 -2.39 10.70
C THR A 276 -8.26 -2.50 9.18
N GLY A 277 -7.97 -1.39 8.47
CA GLY A 277 -7.76 -1.41 7.02
C GLY A 277 -6.59 -2.32 6.61
N GLY A 278 -5.47 -2.24 7.33
CA GLY A 278 -4.33 -3.13 7.14
C GLY A 278 -4.69 -4.61 7.35
N TYR A 279 -5.51 -4.91 8.35
CA TYR A 279 -5.99 -6.27 8.61
C TYR A 279 -6.85 -6.81 7.46
N LEU A 280 -7.74 -5.99 6.90
CA LEU A 280 -8.56 -6.39 5.75
C LEU A 280 -7.71 -6.73 4.51
N LEU A 281 -6.58 -6.04 4.31
CA LEU A 281 -5.63 -6.39 3.26
C LEU A 281 -4.94 -7.75 3.49
N LEU A 282 -4.74 -8.16 4.75
CA LEU A 282 -4.24 -9.51 5.06
C LEU A 282 -5.29 -10.57 4.74
N VAL A 283 -6.56 -10.32 5.07
CA VAL A 283 -7.68 -11.19 4.69
C VAL A 283 -7.77 -11.32 3.17
N PHE A 284 -7.69 -10.20 2.45
CA PHE A 284 -7.62 -10.18 0.99
C PHE A 284 -6.49 -11.07 0.47
N SER A 285 -5.27 -10.89 1.00
CA SER A 285 -4.09 -11.62 0.52
C SER A 285 -4.19 -13.12 0.77
N LEU A 286 -4.75 -13.53 1.91
CA LEU A 286 -5.02 -14.93 2.20
C LEU A 286 -6.06 -15.48 1.22
N ALA A 287 -7.18 -14.79 1.02
CA ALA A 287 -8.26 -15.21 0.15
C ALA A 287 -7.81 -15.34 -1.31
N ILE A 288 -7.11 -14.32 -1.85
CA ILE A 288 -6.59 -14.37 -3.23
C ILE A 288 -5.52 -15.46 -3.39
N GLY A 289 -4.72 -15.74 -2.35
CA GLY A 289 -3.77 -16.84 -2.34
C GLY A 289 -4.43 -18.21 -2.51
N THR A 290 -5.64 -18.40 -1.96
CA THR A 290 -6.37 -19.66 -2.12
C THR A 290 -6.95 -19.89 -3.52
N THR A 291 -6.93 -18.90 -4.38
CA THR A 291 -7.39 -19.00 -5.79
C THR A 291 -6.25 -19.06 -6.80
N ALA A 292 -4.99 -18.81 -6.37
CA ALA A 292 -3.85 -18.70 -7.25
C ALA A 292 -3.38 -20.07 -7.78
N ASN A 293 -3.13 -20.13 -9.10
CA ASN A 293 -2.50 -21.28 -9.73
C ASN A 293 -0.98 -21.21 -9.56
N ILE A 294 -0.40 -22.11 -8.75
CA ILE A 294 1.03 -22.09 -8.42
C ILE A 294 1.92 -22.28 -9.66
N GLN A 295 1.50 -23.07 -10.63
CA GLN A 295 2.28 -23.35 -11.85
C GLN A 295 2.34 -22.10 -12.76
N ALA A 296 1.21 -21.43 -12.95
CA ALA A 296 1.13 -20.18 -13.69
C ALA A 296 1.91 -19.05 -12.98
N LEU A 297 1.81 -18.99 -11.65
CA LEU A 297 2.59 -18.03 -10.83
C LEU A 297 4.09 -18.22 -11.03
N LEU A 298 4.60 -19.45 -10.90
CA LEU A 298 6.03 -19.73 -11.03
C LEU A 298 6.56 -19.47 -12.44
N SER A 299 5.75 -19.67 -13.48
CA SER A 299 6.15 -19.41 -14.86
C SER A 299 6.30 -17.91 -15.17
N GLN A 300 5.50 -17.06 -14.54
CA GLN A 300 5.51 -15.59 -14.74
C GLN A 300 6.44 -14.83 -13.78
N ALA A 301 6.73 -15.39 -12.60
CA ALA A 301 7.47 -14.71 -11.56
C ALA A 301 8.84 -14.11 -12.01
N PRO A 302 9.68 -14.79 -12.81
CA PRO A 302 10.98 -14.25 -13.18
C PRO A 302 10.90 -12.96 -13.99
N ILE A 303 9.96 -12.88 -14.95
CA ILE A 303 9.82 -11.70 -15.81
C ILE A 303 9.18 -10.54 -15.06
N ILE A 304 8.21 -10.82 -14.16
CA ILE A 304 7.60 -9.83 -13.30
C ILE A 304 8.61 -9.29 -12.28
N LEU A 305 9.49 -10.15 -11.75
CA LEU A 305 10.59 -9.73 -10.88
C LEU A 305 11.57 -8.80 -11.61
N ALA A 306 11.94 -9.12 -12.86
CA ALA A 306 12.81 -8.28 -13.68
C ALA A 306 12.13 -6.93 -13.98
N TYR A 307 10.85 -6.94 -14.35
CA TYR A 307 10.07 -5.74 -14.57
C TYR A 307 10.07 -4.84 -13.33
N THR A 308 9.68 -5.39 -12.19
CA THR A 308 9.63 -4.70 -10.89
C THR A 308 11.00 -4.15 -10.50
N GLY A 309 12.07 -4.93 -10.70
CA GLY A 309 13.44 -4.51 -10.45
C GLY A 309 13.87 -3.30 -11.28
N VAL A 310 13.55 -3.29 -12.58
CA VAL A 310 13.81 -2.14 -13.46
C VAL A 310 13.02 -0.92 -13.01
N VAL A 311 11.74 -1.07 -12.64
CA VAL A 311 10.93 0.05 -12.14
C VAL A 311 11.54 0.66 -10.88
N VAL A 312 11.82 -0.15 -9.86
CA VAL A 312 12.37 0.37 -8.58
C VAL A 312 13.74 0.97 -8.76
N ALA A 313 14.65 0.28 -9.46
CA ALA A 313 16.00 0.78 -9.68
C ALA A 313 15.98 2.12 -10.45
N SER A 314 15.21 2.20 -11.53
CA SER A 314 15.10 3.43 -12.33
C SER A 314 14.44 4.56 -11.55
N ALA A 315 13.35 4.29 -10.80
CA ALA A 315 12.67 5.28 -9.99
C ALA A 315 13.59 5.86 -8.90
N VAL A 316 14.32 5.00 -8.19
CA VAL A 316 15.25 5.40 -7.12
C VAL A 316 16.42 6.21 -7.67
N ILE A 317 17.06 5.72 -8.74
CA ILE A 317 18.20 6.43 -9.37
C ILE A 317 17.74 7.80 -9.86
N LEU A 318 16.63 7.88 -10.57
CA LEU A 318 16.09 9.13 -11.10
C LEU A 318 15.71 10.09 -9.97
N HIS A 319 15.05 9.60 -8.91
CA HIS A 319 14.71 10.41 -7.75
C HIS A 319 15.94 10.98 -7.06
N PHE A 320 16.98 10.18 -6.83
CA PHE A 320 18.23 10.66 -6.20
C PHE A 320 18.97 11.67 -7.09
N ALA A 321 18.99 11.46 -8.41
CA ALA A 321 19.56 12.41 -9.36
C ALA A 321 18.81 13.75 -9.36
N LEU A 322 17.48 13.71 -9.37
CA LEU A 322 16.66 14.94 -9.30
C LEU A 322 16.77 15.61 -7.93
N ALA A 323 16.86 14.85 -6.84
CA ALA A 323 17.10 15.40 -5.51
C ALA A 323 18.44 16.17 -5.44
N ALA A 324 19.49 15.66 -6.12
CA ALA A 324 20.77 16.36 -6.23
C ALA A 324 20.62 17.63 -7.07
N LEU A 325 19.94 17.58 -8.21
CA LEU A 325 19.68 18.75 -9.06
C LEU A 325 18.94 19.86 -8.31
N PHE A 326 17.92 19.52 -7.53
CA PHE A 326 17.13 20.47 -6.73
C PHE A 326 17.72 20.78 -5.35
N ARG A 327 18.92 20.27 -5.04
CA ARG A 327 19.62 20.45 -3.77
C ARG A 327 18.74 20.14 -2.57
N ILE A 328 18.03 19.01 -2.63
CA ILE A 328 17.26 18.45 -1.51
C ILE A 328 18.24 17.74 -0.59
N ASP A 329 18.06 17.89 0.71
CA ASP A 329 18.96 17.27 1.69
C ASP A 329 18.83 15.74 1.75
N THR A 330 19.88 15.09 2.20
CA THR A 330 20.02 13.64 2.26
C THR A 330 18.89 12.97 3.03
N ASP A 331 18.58 13.44 4.24
CA ASP A 331 17.61 12.76 5.11
C ASP A 331 16.18 12.93 4.58
N THR A 332 15.84 14.11 4.06
CA THR A 332 14.56 14.36 3.37
C THR A 332 14.41 13.46 2.14
N THR A 333 15.45 13.32 1.31
CA THR A 333 15.43 12.46 0.13
C THR A 333 15.21 10.99 0.49
N ILE A 334 15.94 10.48 1.48
CA ILE A 334 15.79 9.10 1.95
C ILE A 334 14.35 8.86 2.46
N ILE A 335 13.83 9.78 3.26
CA ILE A 335 12.54 9.55 3.92
C ILE A 335 11.36 9.70 2.96
N THR A 336 11.42 10.60 1.98
CA THR A 336 10.38 10.74 0.96
C THR A 336 10.39 9.57 -0.01
N SER A 337 11.57 9.06 -0.40
CA SER A 337 11.71 7.81 -1.16
C SER A 337 11.11 6.62 -0.39
N THR A 338 11.39 6.52 0.91
CA THR A 338 10.78 5.52 1.78
C THR A 338 9.26 5.65 1.81
N ALA A 339 8.75 6.87 1.97
CA ALA A 339 7.32 7.14 2.03
C ALA A 339 6.57 6.76 0.75
N GLY A 340 7.17 7.01 -0.42
CA GLY A 340 6.58 6.63 -1.70
C GLY A 340 6.63 5.13 -1.96
N ILE A 341 7.80 4.51 -1.79
CA ILE A 341 8.01 3.10 -2.14
C ILE A 341 7.38 2.14 -1.13
N TYR A 342 7.49 2.41 0.16
CA TYR A 342 7.00 1.50 1.21
C TYR A 342 5.73 1.98 1.91
N GLY A 343 5.37 3.26 1.72
CA GLY A 343 4.33 3.88 2.52
C GLY A 343 4.80 4.24 3.95
N PRO A 344 3.87 4.68 4.82
CA PRO A 344 4.20 5.23 6.12
C PRO A 344 4.80 4.22 7.12
N ALA A 345 4.51 2.93 6.98
CA ALA A 345 4.92 1.90 7.94
C ALA A 345 6.45 1.79 8.11
N PHE A 346 7.22 2.01 7.05
CA PHE A 346 8.67 1.89 7.05
C PHE A 346 9.42 3.18 7.40
N VAL A 347 8.72 4.31 7.46
CA VAL A 347 9.32 5.63 7.77
C VAL A 347 10.02 5.62 9.13
N GLY A 348 9.39 5.06 10.16
CA GLY A 348 9.96 4.97 11.51
C GLY A 348 11.28 4.19 11.56
N PRO A 349 11.32 2.94 11.09
CA PRO A 349 12.54 2.14 11.01
C PRO A 349 13.68 2.81 10.23
N ILE A 350 13.40 3.40 9.05
CA ILE A 350 14.41 4.09 8.25
C ILE A 350 14.91 5.36 8.95
N ALA A 351 14.03 6.17 9.53
CA ALA A 351 14.41 7.36 10.29
C ALA A 351 15.31 7.01 11.48
N ALA A 352 15.06 5.88 12.15
CA ALA A 352 15.92 5.37 13.23
C ALA A 352 17.31 4.97 12.69
N ALA A 353 17.37 4.28 11.54
CA ALA A 353 18.62 3.85 10.91
C ALA A 353 19.50 5.06 10.49
N ILE A 354 18.89 6.10 9.90
CA ILE A 354 19.59 7.33 9.53
C ILE A 354 19.83 8.28 10.71
N LYS A 355 19.40 7.89 11.93
CA LYS A 355 19.55 8.65 13.19
C LYS A 355 18.91 10.06 13.14
N ASN A 356 17.82 10.22 12.42
CA ASN A 356 17.09 11.47 12.34
C ASN A 356 15.58 11.26 12.58
N LYS A 357 15.13 11.58 13.80
CA LYS A 357 13.72 11.48 14.18
C LYS A 357 12.87 12.65 13.67
N GLU A 358 13.48 13.76 13.28
CA GLU A 358 12.76 14.97 12.86
C GLU A 358 12.01 14.77 11.52
N VAL A 359 12.52 13.89 10.65
CA VAL A 359 11.90 13.58 9.36
C VAL A 359 10.75 12.55 9.44
N VAL A 360 10.52 11.95 10.61
CA VAL A 360 9.51 10.89 10.77
C VAL A 360 8.11 11.39 10.44
N VAL A 361 7.73 12.53 11.00
CA VAL A 361 6.38 13.09 10.84
C VAL A 361 6.13 13.43 9.37
N SER A 362 7.08 14.14 8.74
CA SER A 362 6.96 14.52 7.34
C SER A 362 6.90 13.30 6.41
N GLY A 363 7.72 12.27 6.66
CA GLY A 363 7.70 11.03 5.91
C GLY A 363 6.37 10.28 6.04
N MET A 364 5.84 10.16 7.27
CA MET A 364 4.56 9.50 7.49
C MET A 364 3.40 10.23 6.80
N ILE A 365 3.37 11.55 6.88
CA ILE A 365 2.36 12.37 6.20
C ILE A 365 2.47 12.20 4.67
N CYS A 366 3.69 12.20 4.11
CA CYS A 366 3.90 11.93 2.67
C CYS A 366 3.37 10.54 2.29
N GLY A 367 3.68 9.50 3.06
CA GLY A 367 3.20 8.14 2.78
C GLY A 367 1.67 8.02 2.82
N LEU A 368 1.01 8.69 3.78
CA LEU A 368 -0.45 8.72 3.85
C LEU A 368 -1.08 9.47 2.66
N VAL A 369 -0.47 10.58 2.22
CA VAL A 369 -0.89 11.27 0.98
C VAL A 369 -0.66 10.38 -0.23
N GLY A 370 0.42 9.62 -0.24
CA GLY A 370 0.70 8.62 -1.27
C GLY A 370 -0.40 7.58 -1.41
N TYR A 371 -0.94 7.08 -0.31
CA TYR A 371 -2.11 6.16 -0.35
C TYR A 371 -3.30 6.77 -1.09
N ALA A 372 -3.55 8.07 -0.88
CA ALA A 372 -4.65 8.76 -1.53
C ALA A 372 -4.40 8.96 -3.04
N VAL A 373 -3.18 9.34 -3.43
CA VAL A 373 -2.85 9.71 -4.81
C VAL A 373 -2.56 8.49 -5.68
N GLY A 374 -2.00 7.43 -5.08
CA GLY A 374 -1.50 6.26 -5.81
C GLY A 374 -2.55 5.53 -6.64
N ASN A 375 -3.79 5.42 -6.15
CA ASN A 375 -4.87 4.80 -6.91
C ASN A 375 -5.16 5.58 -8.21
N TYR A 376 -5.22 6.91 -8.14
CA TYR A 376 -5.47 7.75 -9.33
C TYR A 376 -4.36 7.63 -10.35
N LEU A 377 -3.10 7.71 -9.91
CA LEU A 377 -1.94 7.56 -10.79
C LEU A 377 -1.87 6.15 -11.38
N GLY A 378 -2.11 5.12 -10.57
CA GLY A 378 -2.12 3.74 -11.01
C GLY A 378 -3.17 3.47 -12.10
N PHE A 379 -4.40 3.90 -11.90
CA PHE A 379 -5.45 3.76 -12.91
C PHE A 379 -5.18 4.60 -14.14
N ALA A 380 -4.67 5.82 -14.00
CA ALA A 380 -4.32 6.67 -15.13
C ALA A 380 -3.26 6.02 -16.02
N VAL A 381 -2.20 5.43 -15.42
CA VAL A 381 -1.14 4.74 -16.17
C VAL A 381 -1.67 3.44 -16.79
N ALA A 382 -2.45 2.65 -16.05
CA ALA A 382 -3.07 1.44 -16.58
C ALA A 382 -3.94 1.76 -17.81
N THR A 383 -4.80 2.77 -17.72
CA THR A 383 -5.67 3.20 -18.83
C THR A 383 -4.87 3.74 -20.02
N LEU A 384 -3.79 4.50 -19.76
CA LEU A 384 -2.92 5.04 -20.81
C LEU A 384 -2.23 3.94 -21.61
N LEU A 385 -1.80 2.86 -20.94
CA LEU A 385 -1.06 1.75 -21.54
C LEU A 385 -1.96 0.61 -22.03
N MET A 386 -3.26 0.69 -21.77
CA MET A 386 -4.22 -0.34 -22.16
C MET A 386 -4.22 -0.54 -23.67
N PRO A 387 -4.04 -1.76 -24.17
CA PRO A 387 -4.15 -2.06 -25.59
C PRO A 387 -5.52 -1.63 -26.14
N LYS A 388 -5.49 -0.96 -27.29
CA LYS A 388 -6.72 -0.52 -27.99
C LYS A 388 -7.40 -1.66 -28.71
#